data_2da6cd193c37d480b0cb424b40ed52c9
#
_entry.id   2da6cd193c37d480b0cb424b40ed52c9
#
_cell.length_a   1.000
_cell.length_b   1.000
_cell.length_c   1.000
_cell.angle_alpha   90.00
_cell.angle_beta   90.00
_cell.angle_gamma   90.00
#
_symmetry.space_group_name_H-M   'P 1'
#
loop_
_entity.id
_entity.type
_entity.pdbx_description
1 polymer ?
#
loop_
_entity_poly.entity_id
_entity_poly.type
_entity_poly.pdbx_seq_one_letter_code
_entity_poly.pdbx_strand_id
1 'polypeptide(L)'
;MDTMQLAAMVVETIKQYGPRAVNIDAVGIGAGVIDRLRQLGYGSIIFEVLGGDTARDPLVYYNKRAELWGDMLAWLKAGGSIPADDQELYDDLIGPEYQYDPKGRIQLEKKEDMKKRGLASPDRADALAYTFASHLAIAEDKKPKTQAEQDWEVVLNAPDNSGAFHIDDGYGD
;
A
#
# COMPACT_ATOMS: atom_id res chain seq x y z
N MET A 1 -5.21 7.37 -25.68
CA MET A 1 -4.84 6.00 -25.24
C MET A 1 -6.12 5.26 -24.95
N ASP A 2 -6.32 4.09 -25.52
CA ASP A 2 -7.48 3.26 -25.27
C ASP A 2 -7.26 2.28 -24.09
N THR A 3 -8.31 1.61 -23.65
CA THR A 3 -8.28 0.68 -22.53
C THR A 3 -7.29 -0.48 -22.72
N MET A 4 -7.15 -0.98 -23.95
CA MET A 4 -6.27 -2.09 -24.26
C MET A 4 -4.80 -1.70 -24.20
N GLN A 5 -4.47 -0.51 -24.71
CA GLN A 5 -3.13 0.07 -24.61
C GLN A 5 -2.74 0.32 -23.15
N LEU A 6 -3.67 0.88 -22.35
CA LEU A 6 -3.42 1.11 -20.93
C LEU A 6 -3.22 -0.20 -20.16
N ALA A 7 -4.04 -1.22 -20.42
CA ALA A 7 -3.85 -2.53 -19.82
C ALA A 7 -2.50 -3.16 -20.18
N ALA A 8 -2.05 -3.02 -21.44
CA ALA A 8 -0.75 -3.50 -21.86
C ALA A 8 0.41 -2.79 -21.13
N MET A 9 0.34 -1.48 -20.95
CA MET A 9 1.33 -0.73 -20.17
C MET A 9 1.38 -1.20 -18.71
N VAL A 10 0.21 -1.43 -18.09
CA VAL A 10 0.15 -1.96 -16.71
C VAL A 10 0.80 -3.35 -16.65
N VAL A 11 0.57 -4.22 -17.63
CA VAL A 11 1.21 -5.54 -17.69
C VAL A 11 2.74 -5.42 -17.76
N GLU A 12 3.26 -4.54 -18.61
CA GLU A 12 4.72 -4.31 -18.69
C GLU A 12 5.28 -3.77 -17.35
N THR A 13 4.57 -2.86 -16.70
CA THR A 13 4.93 -2.36 -15.36
C THR A 13 4.93 -3.50 -14.32
N ILE A 14 3.91 -4.37 -14.34
CA ILE A 14 3.84 -5.54 -13.45
C ILE A 14 5.05 -6.46 -13.66
N LYS A 15 5.40 -6.75 -14.92
CA LYS A 15 6.55 -7.60 -15.24
C LYS A 15 7.88 -6.97 -14.81
N GLN A 16 8.01 -5.67 -14.96
CA GLN A 16 9.23 -4.94 -14.62
C GLN A 16 9.47 -4.86 -13.12
N TYR A 17 8.43 -4.58 -12.33
CA TYR A 17 8.56 -4.25 -10.91
C TYR A 17 8.07 -5.35 -9.96
N GLY A 18 7.32 -6.33 -10.44
CA GLY A 18 6.79 -7.44 -9.63
C GLY A 18 5.94 -6.98 -8.43
N PRO A 19 4.98 -6.05 -8.60
CA PRO A 19 4.22 -5.53 -7.46
C PRO A 19 3.36 -6.62 -6.82
N ARG A 20 3.17 -6.54 -5.52
CA ARG A 20 2.27 -7.44 -4.77
C ARG A 20 0.81 -7.03 -4.88
N ALA A 21 0.54 -5.77 -5.18
CA ALA A 21 -0.79 -5.22 -5.44
C ALA A 21 -0.71 -4.13 -6.51
N VAL A 22 -1.75 -4.06 -7.31
CA VAL A 22 -2.00 -2.98 -8.27
C VAL A 22 -3.39 -2.44 -7.99
N ASN A 23 -3.46 -1.26 -7.40
CA ASN A 23 -4.71 -0.57 -7.08
C ASN A 23 -5.11 0.28 -8.27
N ILE A 24 -6.33 0.11 -8.76
CA ILE A 24 -6.82 0.80 -9.95
C ILE A 24 -8.14 1.51 -9.62
N ASP A 25 -8.21 2.81 -9.95
CA ASP A 25 -9.48 3.55 -9.89
C ASP A 25 -10.48 2.88 -10.83
N ALA A 26 -11.54 2.30 -10.26
CA ALA A 26 -12.54 1.55 -11.01
C ALA A 26 -13.57 2.44 -11.72
N VAL A 27 -13.40 3.78 -11.67
CA VAL A 27 -14.31 4.72 -12.34
C VAL A 27 -13.91 4.89 -13.82
N GLY A 28 -14.88 4.87 -14.71
CA GLY A 28 -14.67 5.15 -16.14
C GLY A 28 -13.78 4.11 -16.84
N ILE A 29 -12.66 4.54 -17.40
CA ILE A 29 -11.73 3.69 -18.16
C ILE A 29 -11.15 2.56 -17.29
N GLY A 30 -10.96 2.80 -16.00
CA GLY A 30 -10.34 1.86 -15.08
C GLY A 30 -11.06 0.52 -14.98
N ALA A 31 -12.40 0.52 -15.01
CA ALA A 31 -13.18 -0.72 -15.01
C ALA A 31 -12.80 -1.66 -16.18
N GLY A 32 -12.70 -1.12 -17.39
CA GLY A 32 -12.31 -1.92 -18.56
C GLY A 32 -10.84 -2.39 -18.50
N VAL A 33 -9.95 -1.60 -17.88
CA VAL A 33 -8.55 -2.03 -17.63
C VAL A 33 -8.51 -3.19 -16.65
N ILE A 34 -9.26 -3.12 -15.56
CA ILE A 34 -9.41 -4.18 -14.56
C ILE A 34 -9.86 -5.48 -15.20
N ASP A 35 -10.95 -5.43 -15.98
CA ASP A 35 -11.47 -6.60 -16.67
C ASP A 35 -10.43 -7.22 -17.60
N ARG A 36 -9.71 -6.39 -18.35
CA ARG A 36 -8.67 -6.87 -19.25
C ARG A 36 -7.50 -7.50 -18.50
N LEU A 37 -7.05 -6.93 -17.41
CA LEU A 37 -5.97 -7.49 -16.60
C LEU A 37 -6.39 -8.82 -15.96
N ARG A 38 -7.63 -8.96 -15.53
CA ARG A 38 -8.18 -10.23 -15.03
C ARG A 38 -8.18 -11.31 -16.11
N GLN A 39 -8.62 -10.97 -17.34
CA GLN A 39 -8.56 -11.89 -18.49
C GLN A 39 -7.13 -12.33 -18.82
N LEU A 40 -6.13 -11.46 -18.60
CA LEU A 40 -4.72 -11.76 -18.81
C LEU A 40 -4.08 -12.55 -17.65
N GLY A 41 -4.84 -12.92 -16.61
CA GLY A 41 -4.38 -13.76 -15.51
C GLY A 41 -3.79 -12.99 -14.31
N TYR A 42 -3.88 -11.66 -14.30
CA TYR A 42 -3.34 -10.84 -13.20
C TYR A 42 -4.35 -10.58 -12.06
N GLY A 43 -5.54 -11.19 -12.10
CA GLY A 43 -6.64 -10.91 -11.17
C GLY A 43 -6.28 -11.02 -9.69
N SER A 44 -5.33 -11.88 -9.32
CA SER A 44 -4.92 -12.10 -7.93
C SER A 44 -4.22 -10.90 -7.27
N ILE A 45 -3.66 -9.99 -8.07
CA ILE A 45 -2.95 -8.79 -7.59
C ILE A 45 -3.67 -7.48 -7.93
N ILE A 46 -4.81 -7.54 -8.63
CA ILE A 46 -5.57 -6.37 -9.05
C ILE A 46 -6.66 -6.06 -8.02
N PHE A 47 -6.62 -4.86 -7.49
CA PHE A 47 -7.58 -4.35 -6.51
C PHE A 47 -8.30 -3.12 -7.08
N GLU A 48 -9.63 -3.17 -7.04
CA GLU A 48 -10.47 -2.05 -7.43
C GLU A 48 -10.54 -1.02 -6.31
N VAL A 49 -10.40 0.24 -6.65
CA VAL A 49 -10.57 1.35 -5.73
C VAL A 49 -11.68 2.25 -6.24
N LEU A 50 -12.69 2.46 -5.43
CA LEU A 50 -13.75 3.42 -5.68
C LEU A 50 -13.61 4.56 -4.65
N GLY A 51 -13.09 5.70 -5.07
CA GLY A 51 -12.84 6.84 -4.18
C GLY A 51 -14.10 7.38 -3.51
N GLY A 52 -15.27 7.15 -4.12
CA GLY A 52 -16.58 7.51 -3.57
C GLY A 52 -17.14 6.57 -2.51
N ASP A 53 -16.57 5.38 -2.34
CA ASP A 53 -17.02 4.39 -1.37
C ASP A 53 -16.95 4.90 0.07
N THR A 54 -17.66 4.20 0.95
CA THR A 54 -17.59 4.47 2.39
C THR A 54 -16.18 4.23 2.91
N ALA A 55 -15.65 5.18 3.68
CA ALA A 55 -14.38 5.04 4.38
C ALA A 55 -14.42 3.89 5.40
N ARG A 56 -13.29 3.30 5.77
CA ARG A 56 -13.18 2.34 6.89
C ARG A 56 -13.53 3.00 8.21
N ASP A 57 -13.09 4.26 8.37
CA ASP A 57 -13.50 5.11 9.49
C ASP A 57 -14.47 6.20 9.01
N PRO A 58 -15.78 5.87 8.91
CA PRO A 58 -16.80 6.78 8.42
C PRO A 58 -17.19 7.87 9.45
N LEU A 59 -16.63 7.85 10.64
CA LEU A 59 -16.78 8.91 11.64
C LEU A 59 -15.79 10.03 11.41
N VAL A 60 -14.61 9.73 10.85
CA VAL A 60 -13.53 10.69 10.59
C VAL A 60 -13.54 11.16 9.15
N TYR A 61 -13.77 10.28 8.18
CA TYR A 61 -13.65 10.58 6.75
C TYR A 61 -14.99 10.49 6.04
N TYR A 62 -15.22 11.44 5.12
CA TYR A 62 -16.45 11.50 4.34
C TYR A 62 -16.58 10.31 3.37
N ASN A 63 -15.49 9.94 2.71
CA ASN A 63 -15.44 8.83 1.76
C ASN A 63 -14.05 8.20 1.71
N LYS A 64 -13.90 7.16 0.90
CA LYS A 64 -12.66 6.40 0.73
C LYS A 64 -11.50 7.26 0.24
N ARG A 65 -11.72 8.17 -0.72
CA ARG A 65 -10.67 9.06 -1.21
C ARG A 65 -10.10 9.94 -0.09
N ALA A 66 -10.96 10.53 0.75
CA ALA A 66 -10.50 11.34 1.87
C ALA A 66 -9.70 10.53 2.90
N GLU A 67 -10.11 9.28 3.16
CA GLU A 67 -9.38 8.37 4.04
C GLU A 67 -7.99 8.03 3.49
N LEU A 68 -7.88 7.67 2.21
CA LEU A 68 -6.60 7.30 1.60
C LEU A 68 -5.61 8.48 1.56
N TRP A 69 -6.10 9.70 1.37
CA TRP A 69 -5.29 10.90 1.51
C TRP A 69 -4.85 11.13 2.97
N GLY A 70 -5.70 10.81 3.93
CA GLY A 70 -5.35 10.82 5.36
C GLY A 70 -4.26 9.79 5.70
N ASP A 71 -4.36 8.57 5.18
CA ASP A 71 -3.35 7.52 5.33
C ASP A 71 -2.01 7.93 4.70
N MET A 72 -2.03 8.49 3.50
CA MET A 72 -0.85 9.03 2.82
C MET A 72 -0.20 10.16 3.64
N LEU A 73 -0.98 11.09 4.18
CA LEU A 73 -0.48 12.15 5.06
C LEU A 73 0.17 11.57 6.33
N ALA A 74 -0.45 10.57 6.94
CA ALA A 74 0.12 9.89 8.11
C ALA A 74 1.45 9.22 7.77
N TRP A 75 1.55 8.55 6.62
CA TRP A 75 2.79 7.96 6.12
C TRP A 75 3.88 9.01 5.90
N LEU A 76 3.57 10.15 5.25
CA LEU A 76 4.53 11.25 5.06
C LEU A 76 5.04 11.80 6.41
N LYS A 77 4.16 11.98 7.39
CA LYS A 77 4.52 12.43 8.75
C LYS A 77 5.38 11.41 9.50
N ALA A 78 5.23 10.13 9.20
CA ALA A 78 6.02 9.06 9.79
C ALA A 78 7.40 8.86 9.13
N GLY A 79 7.79 9.74 8.19
CA GLY A 79 9.09 9.66 7.50
C GLY A 79 9.03 9.06 6.10
N GLY A 80 7.83 8.89 5.53
CA GLY A 80 7.66 8.56 4.12
C GLY A 80 8.30 9.62 3.24
N SER A 81 8.89 9.20 2.12
CA SER A 81 9.59 10.10 1.20
C SER A 81 9.08 9.95 -0.23
N ILE A 82 9.13 11.04 -0.96
CA ILE A 82 8.82 11.14 -2.38
C ILE A 82 10.05 11.64 -3.13
N PRO A 83 10.17 11.40 -4.46
CA PRO A 83 11.26 11.94 -5.26
C PRO A 83 11.32 13.48 -5.15
N ALA A 84 12.50 14.01 -4.85
CA ALA A 84 12.68 15.46 -4.62
C ALA A 84 12.56 16.29 -5.92
N ASP A 85 12.71 15.66 -7.08
CA ASP A 85 12.65 16.27 -8.41
C ASP A 85 11.30 16.09 -9.12
N ASP A 86 10.32 15.45 -8.47
CA ASP A 86 8.96 15.29 -9.02
C ASP A 86 8.06 16.48 -8.63
N GLN A 87 8.26 17.60 -9.35
CA GLN A 87 7.50 18.83 -9.12
C GLN A 87 5.99 18.64 -9.35
N GLU A 88 5.61 17.82 -10.34
CA GLU A 88 4.19 17.56 -10.63
C GLU A 88 3.50 16.84 -9.46
N LEU A 89 4.17 15.84 -8.86
CA LEU A 89 3.65 15.17 -7.68
C LEU A 89 3.56 16.14 -6.49
N TYR A 90 4.56 17.00 -6.31
CA TYR A 90 4.54 18.00 -5.25
C TYR A 90 3.34 18.95 -5.40
N ASP A 91 3.12 19.50 -6.60
CA ASP A 91 2.01 20.40 -6.89
C ASP A 91 0.66 19.72 -6.68
N ASP A 92 0.53 18.47 -7.08
CA ASP A 92 -0.65 17.63 -6.85
C ASP A 92 -0.92 17.41 -5.35
N LEU A 93 0.13 17.23 -4.54
CA LEU A 93 -0.02 16.98 -3.09
C LEU A 93 -0.49 18.22 -2.33
N ILE A 94 -0.05 19.41 -2.73
CA ILE A 94 -0.40 20.66 -2.05
C ILE A 94 -1.63 21.36 -2.65
N GLY A 95 -2.08 20.94 -3.83
CA GLY A 95 -3.17 21.58 -4.56
C GLY A 95 -4.56 21.45 -3.92
N PRO A 96 -4.99 20.25 -3.51
CA PRO A 96 -6.31 20.02 -2.96
C PRO A 96 -6.47 20.62 -1.56
N GLU A 97 -7.62 21.26 -1.34
CA GLU A 97 -8.06 21.69 -0.02
C GLU A 97 -8.94 20.60 0.64
N TYR A 98 -9.16 20.74 1.94
CA TYR A 98 -10.12 19.91 2.64
C TYR A 98 -11.05 20.77 3.50
N GLN A 99 -12.21 20.27 3.79
CA GLN A 99 -13.20 20.89 4.67
C GLN A 99 -13.82 19.84 5.59
N TYR A 100 -14.53 20.30 6.60
CA TYR A 100 -15.36 19.43 7.41
C TYR A 100 -16.80 19.48 6.91
N ASP A 101 -17.41 18.31 6.73
CA ASP A 101 -18.83 18.23 6.42
C ASP A 101 -19.69 18.57 7.66
N PRO A 102 -21.04 18.66 7.54
CA PRO A 102 -21.91 18.96 8.68
C PRO A 102 -21.85 17.95 9.84
N LYS A 103 -21.26 16.76 9.62
CA LYS A 103 -21.03 15.73 10.64
C LYS A 103 -19.63 15.79 11.23
N GLY A 104 -18.83 16.78 10.86
CA GLY A 104 -17.45 16.93 11.30
C GLY A 104 -16.43 16.00 10.65
N ARG A 105 -16.78 15.35 9.52
CA ARG A 105 -15.90 14.43 8.80
C ARG A 105 -15.03 15.19 7.79
N ILE A 106 -13.79 14.76 7.65
CA ILE A 106 -12.86 15.31 6.65
C ILE A 106 -13.36 14.95 5.25
N GLN A 107 -13.59 15.98 4.45
CA GLN A 107 -13.96 15.88 3.05
C GLN A 107 -12.92 16.58 2.19
N LEU A 108 -12.29 15.85 1.28
CA LEU A 108 -11.36 16.43 0.33
C LEU A 108 -12.11 17.21 -0.75
N GLU A 109 -11.51 18.31 -1.22
CA GLU A 109 -12.03 19.11 -2.31
C GLU A 109 -12.37 18.28 -3.54
N LYS A 110 -13.47 18.59 -4.19
CA LYS A 110 -13.86 17.93 -5.42
C LYS A 110 -13.00 18.41 -6.59
N LYS A 111 -12.71 17.50 -7.53
CA LYS A 111 -11.94 17.81 -8.74
C LYS A 111 -12.55 18.97 -9.56
N GLU A 112 -13.89 19.07 -9.56
CA GLU A 112 -14.61 20.16 -10.23
C GLU A 112 -14.36 21.53 -9.56
N ASP A 113 -14.22 21.57 -8.24
CA ASP A 113 -13.96 22.81 -7.51
C ASP A 113 -12.48 23.22 -7.66
N MET A 114 -11.55 22.28 -7.65
CA MET A 114 -10.15 22.53 -8.01
C MET A 114 -10.02 23.16 -9.40
N LYS A 115 -10.74 22.62 -10.39
CA LYS A 115 -10.76 23.20 -11.76
C LYS A 115 -11.28 24.63 -11.79
N LYS A 116 -12.28 24.99 -10.96
CA LYS A 116 -12.77 26.38 -10.84
C LYS A 116 -11.71 27.32 -10.28
N ARG A 117 -10.78 26.80 -9.45
CA ARG A 117 -9.62 27.54 -8.93
C ARG A 117 -8.44 27.56 -9.93
N GLY A 118 -8.59 26.98 -11.12
CA GLY A 118 -7.55 26.90 -12.14
C GLY A 118 -6.53 25.79 -11.94
N LEU A 119 -6.80 24.83 -11.05
CA LEU A 119 -5.93 23.71 -10.79
C LEU A 119 -6.29 22.49 -11.66
N ALA A 120 -5.30 21.69 -11.99
CA ALA A 120 -5.50 20.40 -12.63
C ALA A 120 -6.04 19.35 -11.61
N SER A 121 -6.48 18.20 -12.11
CA SER A 121 -6.75 17.04 -11.24
C SER A 121 -5.45 16.55 -10.62
N PRO A 122 -5.40 16.21 -9.33
CA PRO A 122 -4.21 15.73 -8.65
C PRO A 122 -3.98 14.24 -8.91
N ASP A 123 -3.80 13.87 -10.19
CA ASP A 123 -3.86 12.47 -10.64
C ASP A 123 -2.67 11.65 -10.11
N ARG A 124 -1.47 12.24 -9.98
CA ARG A 124 -0.31 11.59 -9.38
C ARG A 124 -0.47 11.39 -7.88
N ALA A 125 -0.96 12.41 -7.17
CA ALA A 125 -1.21 12.30 -5.74
C ALA A 125 -2.38 11.35 -5.43
N ASP A 126 -3.44 11.32 -6.24
CA ASP A 126 -4.50 10.32 -6.13
C ASP A 126 -3.93 8.90 -6.36
N ALA A 127 -3.04 8.70 -7.34
CA ALA A 127 -2.39 7.42 -7.56
C ALA A 127 -1.53 6.99 -6.37
N LEU A 128 -0.76 7.90 -5.78
CA LEU A 128 0.00 7.63 -4.56
C LEU A 128 -0.94 7.30 -3.39
N ALA A 129 -1.99 8.08 -3.16
CA ALA A 129 -2.97 7.82 -2.12
C ALA A 129 -3.64 6.45 -2.29
N TYR A 130 -3.92 6.02 -3.51
CA TYR A 130 -4.52 4.71 -3.78
C TYR A 130 -3.61 3.53 -3.47
N THR A 131 -2.30 3.72 -3.32
CA THR A 131 -1.40 2.65 -2.85
C THR A 131 -1.73 2.20 -1.42
N PHE A 132 -2.40 3.03 -0.62
CA PHE A 132 -2.86 2.72 0.73
C PHE A 132 -4.20 1.98 0.78
N ALA A 133 -4.84 1.71 -0.36
CA ALA A 133 -6.15 1.03 -0.40
C ALA A 133 -6.04 -0.46 -0.07
N SER A 134 -4.95 -1.12 -0.45
CA SER A 134 -4.71 -2.53 -0.15
C SER A 134 -3.81 -2.65 1.08
N HIS A 135 -4.38 -3.24 2.17
CA HIS A 135 -3.62 -3.55 3.39
C HIS A 135 -2.84 -4.85 3.21
N LEU A 136 -1.95 -4.87 2.23
CA LEU A 136 -0.97 -5.95 2.20
C LEU A 136 0.03 -5.68 3.32
N ALA A 137 0.11 -6.59 4.29
CA ALA A 137 1.22 -6.56 5.23
C ALA A 137 2.51 -6.43 4.41
N ILE A 138 3.24 -5.33 4.63
CA ILE A 138 4.60 -5.22 4.10
C ILE A 138 5.27 -6.48 4.63
N ALA A 139 5.61 -7.42 3.74
CA ALA A 139 6.54 -8.46 4.15
C ALA A 139 7.76 -7.67 4.60
N GLU A 140 8.06 -7.71 5.89
CA GLU A 140 9.37 -7.27 6.34
C GLU A 140 10.35 -7.88 5.35
N ASP A 141 11.11 -7.05 4.65
CA ASP A 141 12.27 -7.51 3.93
C ASP A 141 13.09 -8.22 5.01
N LYS A 142 12.97 -9.54 5.06
CA LYS A 142 13.82 -10.35 5.92
C LYS A 142 15.20 -10.08 5.35
N LYS A 143 15.89 -9.10 5.94
CA LYS A 143 17.32 -8.95 5.69
C LYS A 143 17.89 -10.35 5.79
N PRO A 144 18.68 -10.79 4.81
CA PRO A 144 19.29 -12.11 4.91
C PRO A 144 19.92 -12.18 6.29
N LYS A 145 19.50 -13.18 7.08
CA LYS A 145 20.02 -13.37 8.44
C LYS A 145 21.52 -13.38 8.35
N THR A 146 22.16 -12.61 9.20
CA THR A 146 23.62 -12.65 9.35
C THR A 146 24.04 -14.06 9.76
N GLN A 147 25.28 -14.44 9.49
CA GLN A 147 25.80 -15.75 9.89
C GLN A 147 25.58 -15.99 11.39
N ALA A 148 25.80 -14.97 12.22
CA ALA A 148 25.57 -15.05 13.66
C ALA A 148 24.09 -15.36 14.04
N GLU A 149 23.12 -14.75 13.33
CA GLU A 149 21.71 -15.02 13.56
C GLU A 149 21.28 -16.42 13.11
N GLN A 150 21.93 -16.96 12.05
CA GLN A 150 21.73 -18.34 11.61
C GLN A 150 22.30 -19.32 12.61
N ASP A 151 23.50 -19.07 13.12
CA ASP A 151 24.17 -19.89 14.14
C ASP A 151 23.37 -19.95 15.44
N TRP A 152 22.81 -18.82 15.89
CA TRP A 152 21.91 -18.77 17.05
C TRP A 152 20.62 -19.59 16.85
N GLU A 153 20.04 -19.57 15.66
CA GLU A 153 18.81 -20.32 15.38
C GLU A 153 19.05 -21.84 15.41
N VAL A 154 20.25 -22.27 14.99
CA VAL A 154 20.67 -23.68 15.12
C VAL A 154 20.80 -24.08 16.59
N VAL A 155 21.38 -23.20 17.43
CA VAL A 155 21.54 -23.46 18.88
C VAL A 155 20.18 -23.50 19.59
N LEU A 156 19.28 -22.57 19.26
CA LEU A 156 17.95 -22.51 19.88
C LEU A 156 17.04 -23.68 19.47
N ASN A 157 17.22 -24.24 18.26
CA ASN A 157 16.45 -25.37 17.77
C ASN A 157 17.16 -26.71 17.93
N ALA A 158 18.30 -26.77 18.60
CA ALA A 158 18.96 -28.00 18.92
C ALA A 158 18.06 -28.82 19.87
N PRO A 159 17.86 -30.13 19.64
CA PRO A 159 17.10 -30.96 20.56
C PRO A 159 17.76 -30.96 21.93
N ASP A 160 16.95 -30.76 22.96
CA ASP A 160 17.40 -30.75 24.35
C ASP A 160 17.99 -32.11 24.69
N ASN A 161 19.33 -32.17 24.72
CA ASN A 161 20.10 -33.37 25.04
C ASN A 161 20.37 -33.46 26.56
N SER A 162 19.52 -32.85 27.41
CA SER A 162 19.67 -32.86 28.87
C SER A 162 19.35 -34.21 29.52
N GLY A 163 19.21 -35.27 28.75
CA GLY A 163 18.79 -36.62 29.20
C GLY A 163 19.88 -37.67 29.30
N ALA A 164 21.13 -37.37 29.65
CA ALA A 164 22.14 -38.42 29.89
C ALA A 164 23.33 -37.97 30.73
N PHE A 165 23.11 -37.40 31.91
CA PHE A 165 24.11 -37.47 32.95
C PHE A 165 23.54 -38.31 34.10
N HIS A 166 23.67 -39.63 34.01
CA HIS A 166 23.56 -40.54 35.13
C HIS A 166 24.88 -40.39 35.91
N ILE A 167 24.82 -39.66 37.01
CA ILE A 167 25.89 -39.71 38.01
C ILE A 167 25.68 -41.02 38.76
N ASP A 168 26.55 -41.97 38.50
CA ASP A 168 26.64 -43.22 39.25
C ASP A 168 27.34 -42.87 40.60
N ASP A 169 26.50 -42.67 41.62
CA ASP A 169 26.98 -42.48 43.02
C ASP A 169 27.38 -43.83 43.58
N GLY A 170 28.55 -44.32 43.18
CA GLY A 170 29.19 -45.47 43.79
C GLY A 170 29.71 -45.16 45.17
N TYR A 171 28.86 -45.19 46.21
CA TYR A 171 29.27 -45.43 47.60
C TYR A 171 28.69 -46.77 48.00
N GLY A 172 29.59 -47.76 48.13
CA GLY A 172 29.32 -49.07 48.71
C GLY A 172 30.59 -49.56 49.41
N ASP A 173 30.54 -49.54 50.72
CA ASP A 173 31.31 -50.28 51.76
C ASP A 173 32.76 -50.66 51.52
#